data_341e3e7dcd4ebe331eab025a0b376321
#
_entry.id   341e3e7dcd4ebe331eab025a0b376321
#
_cell.length_a   1.000
_cell.length_b   1.000
_cell.length_c   1.000
_cell.angle_alpha   90.00
_cell.angle_beta   90.00
_cell.angle_gamma   90.00
#
_symmetry.space_group_name_H-M   'P 1'
#
loop_
_entity.id
_entity.type
_entity.pdbx_description
1 polymer ?
#
loop_
_entity_poly.entity_id
_entity_poly.type
_entity_poly.pdbx_seq_one_letter_code
_entity_poly.pdbx_strand_id
1 'polypeptide(L)'
;MPSVEESQTNVDSSDAEAGKTARSRWLSGQTLEAIALPLAWVAVIIIFGLLRPETFLSSANLSSILASQAILVVVALGLIIPLTAGDYDLSIASVVLLSASLVAILNATLGWPIWLAILVAFAGGLIVGLINGALVILIGIDSLIVTLGMGTFVTGFVQFIGGSDTISGISDSLVNAVIVWRFLGIPLSFYYAMVVAVLAWYVFTYTPVGRRLLVVGRGREVARLSGIRVGAVRWGSLVAASLLAAFAGVLYAGTSGAASPTSGLELLLPAFAAAFLGATAINPGRFNAWGTVVAVYFLVTGITGLQLLGAQSYVQNLFYGAALIFAVTLSQFVRKRRAGGSA
;
A
#
# COMPACT_ATOMS: atom_id res chain seq x y z
N MET A 1 59.63 -29.51 16.74
CA MET A 1 58.23 -29.80 16.41
C MET A 1 57.40 -28.80 17.22
N PRO A 2 56.79 -27.81 16.61
CA PRO A 2 55.84 -26.95 17.33
C PRO A 2 54.61 -27.79 17.67
N SER A 3 54.10 -27.62 18.88
CA SER A 3 53.02 -28.42 19.43
C SER A 3 51.70 -28.19 18.67
N VAL A 4 50.91 -29.23 18.48
CA VAL A 4 49.61 -29.22 17.78
C VAL A 4 48.62 -28.21 18.41
N GLU A 5 48.82 -27.81 19.67
CA GLU A 5 48.00 -26.81 20.38
C GLU A 5 48.18 -25.37 19.87
N GLU A 6 49.36 -24.94 19.42
CA GLU A 6 49.56 -23.59 18.86
C GLU A 6 48.92 -23.41 17.48
N SER A 7 48.76 -24.51 16.72
CA SER A 7 48.09 -24.47 15.40
C SER A 7 46.57 -24.37 15.51
N GLN A 8 45.95 -24.95 16.55
CA GLN A 8 44.49 -24.89 16.73
C GLN A 8 44.01 -23.55 17.27
N THR A 9 44.73 -22.89 18.16
CA THR A 9 44.40 -21.57 18.69
C THR A 9 44.48 -20.45 17.65
N ASN A 10 45.36 -20.56 16.64
CA ASN A 10 45.46 -19.56 15.57
C ASN A 10 44.38 -19.69 14.50
N VAL A 11 43.82 -20.88 14.26
CA VAL A 11 42.73 -21.10 13.33
C VAL A 11 41.42 -20.60 13.94
N ASP A 12 41.15 -20.86 15.20
CA ASP A 12 39.93 -20.41 15.89
C ASP A 12 39.84 -18.87 16.03
N SER A 13 40.99 -18.19 16.21
CA SER A 13 41.01 -16.72 16.31
C SER A 13 40.77 -16.04 14.95
N SER A 14 41.29 -16.61 13.84
CA SER A 14 41.11 -16.06 12.50
C SER A 14 39.65 -16.21 11.98
N ASP A 15 39.02 -17.34 12.29
CA ASP A 15 37.63 -17.59 11.93
C ASP A 15 36.65 -16.76 12.76
N ALA A 16 36.98 -16.50 14.04
CA ALA A 16 36.17 -15.61 14.89
C ALA A 16 36.27 -14.13 14.49
N GLU A 17 37.43 -13.66 14.03
CA GLU A 17 37.59 -12.30 13.48
C GLU A 17 36.96 -12.15 12.09
N ALA A 18 37.11 -13.14 11.22
CA ALA A 18 36.46 -13.16 9.92
C ALA A 18 34.93 -13.17 10.05
N GLY A 19 34.41 -13.93 11.01
CA GLY A 19 32.98 -13.96 11.33
C GLY A 19 32.42 -12.63 11.88
N LYS A 20 33.21 -11.93 12.71
CA LYS A 20 32.84 -10.61 13.26
C LYS A 20 32.85 -9.50 12.20
N THR A 21 33.84 -9.49 11.33
CA THR A 21 33.95 -8.50 10.24
C THR A 21 32.89 -8.71 9.14
N ALA A 22 32.58 -9.95 8.81
CA ALA A 22 31.50 -10.27 7.89
C ALA A 22 30.14 -9.88 8.46
N ARG A 23 29.87 -10.16 9.74
CA ARG A 23 28.62 -9.82 10.43
C ARG A 23 28.43 -8.29 10.57
N SER A 24 29.50 -7.54 10.83
CA SER A 24 29.49 -6.08 10.90
C SER A 24 29.21 -5.44 9.53
N ARG A 25 29.79 -5.94 8.43
CA ARG A 25 29.50 -5.47 7.07
C ARG A 25 28.06 -5.76 6.63
N TRP A 26 27.51 -6.92 6.98
CA TRP A 26 26.12 -7.27 6.68
C TRP A 26 25.14 -6.39 7.45
N LEU A 27 25.38 -6.13 8.73
CA LEU A 27 24.54 -5.26 9.54
C LEU A 27 24.54 -3.81 9.02
N SER A 28 25.69 -3.29 8.57
CA SER A 28 25.78 -1.95 8.00
C SER A 28 25.05 -1.83 6.65
N GLY A 29 25.13 -2.84 5.79
CA GLY A 29 24.43 -2.85 4.50
C GLY A 29 22.91 -2.92 4.66
N GLN A 30 22.40 -3.75 5.55
CA GLN A 30 20.96 -3.87 5.81
C GLN A 30 20.37 -2.62 6.44
N THR A 31 21.11 -1.95 7.32
CA THR A 31 20.68 -0.69 7.92
C THR A 31 20.59 0.41 6.86
N LEU A 32 21.58 0.48 5.96
CA LEU A 32 21.59 1.46 4.87
C LEU A 32 20.42 1.24 3.89
N GLU A 33 20.14 -0.01 3.52
CA GLU A 33 18.96 -0.35 2.69
C GLU A 33 17.65 0.08 3.38
N ALA A 34 17.51 -0.15 4.69
CA ALA A 34 16.30 0.17 5.44
C ALA A 34 16.01 1.68 5.52
N ILE A 35 17.04 2.52 5.60
CA ILE A 35 16.90 3.97 5.75
C ILE A 35 17.05 4.74 4.42
N ALA A 36 17.40 4.07 3.31
CA ALA A 36 17.67 4.72 2.03
C ALA A 36 16.45 5.50 1.50
N LEU A 37 15.26 4.91 1.55
CA LEU A 37 14.03 5.58 1.11
C LEU A 37 13.61 6.74 2.03
N PRO A 38 13.60 6.62 3.36
CA PRO A 38 13.42 7.77 4.25
C PRO A 38 14.42 8.91 3.99
N LEU A 39 15.70 8.60 3.79
CA LEU A 39 16.72 9.61 3.46
C LEU A 39 16.47 10.26 2.10
N ALA A 40 16.09 9.47 1.08
CA ALA A 40 15.71 10.00 -0.22
C ALA A 40 14.49 10.92 -0.12
N TRP A 41 13.51 10.60 0.72
CA TRP A 41 12.35 11.46 0.98
C TRP A 41 12.76 12.79 1.62
N VAL A 42 13.60 12.74 2.65
CA VAL A 42 14.15 13.97 3.28
C VAL A 42 14.93 14.80 2.25
N ALA A 43 15.74 14.18 1.41
CA ALA A 43 16.47 14.86 0.35
C ALA A 43 15.52 15.57 -0.65
N VAL A 44 14.43 14.91 -1.05
CA VAL A 44 13.40 15.49 -1.93
C VAL A 44 12.73 16.69 -1.25
N ILE A 45 12.39 16.59 0.04
CA ILE A 45 11.84 17.72 0.80
C ILE A 45 12.82 18.89 0.85
N ILE A 46 14.10 18.65 1.07
CA ILE A 46 15.12 19.70 1.11
C ILE A 46 15.26 20.35 -0.27
N ILE A 47 15.35 19.56 -1.34
CA ILE A 47 15.52 20.07 -2.72
C ILE A 47 14.36 21.01 -3.08
N PHE A 48 13.11 20.55 -2.95
CA PHE A 48 11.94 21.37 -3.31
C PHE A 48 11.69 22.51 -2.30
N GLY A 49 12.05 22.30 -1.03
CA GLY A 49 12.02 23.34 -0.01
C GLY A 49 12.97 24.51 -0.32
N LEU A 50 14.16 24.22 -0.90
CA LEU A 50 15.10 25.25 -1.33
C LEU A 50 14.68 25.91 -2.65
N LEU A 51 14.11 25.12 -3.60
CA LEU A 51 13.68 25.64 -4.90
C LEU A 51 12.42 26.51 -4.83
N ARG A 52 11.49 26.20 -3.92
CA ARG A 52 10.19 26.86 -3.77
C ARG A 52 9.77 26.99 -2.30
N PRO A 53 10.54 27.73 -1.47
CA PRO A 53 10.32 27.75 -0.02
C PRO A 53 8.93 28.26 0.38
N GLU A 54 8.44 29.31 -0.26
CA GLU A 54 7.17 29.95 0.08
C GLU A 54 5.95 29.09 -0.24
N THR A 55 6.00 28.32 -1.31
CA THR A 55 4.88 27.49 -1.77
C THR A 55 4.99 26.06 -1.25
N PHE A 56 6.16 25.44 -1.38
CA PHE A 56 6.35 24.04 -1.01
C PHE A 56 6.29 23.81 0.50
N LEU A 57 6.94 24.67 1.32
CA LEU A 57 6.95 24.57 2.77
C LEU A 57 5.75 25.26 3.45
N SER A 58 4.80 25.80 2.68
CA SER A 58 3.60 26.39 3.26
C SER A 58 2.78 25.36 4.05
N SER A 59 2.20 25.78 5.16
CA SER A 59 1.33 24.92 5.99
C SER A 59 0.14 24.39 5.19
N ALA A 60 -0.37 25.16 4.23
CA ALA A 60 -1.45 24.76 3.34
C ALA A 60 -1.01 23.61 2.42
N ASN A 61 0.18 23.68 1.79
CA ASN A 61 0.69 22.62 0.93
C ASN A 61 1.01 21.35 1.73
N LEU A 62 1.65 21.48 2.90
CA LEU A 62 1.94 20.32 3.75
C LEU A 62 0.67 19.62 4.22
N SER A 63 -0.32 20.40 4.69
CA SER A 63 -1.63 19.88 5.08
C SER A 63 -2.34 19.20 3.90
N SER A 64 -2.26 19.79 2.70
CA SER A 64 -2.85 19.22 1.48
C SER A 64 -2.18 17.89 1.08
N ILE A 65 -0.85 17.81 1.07
CA ILE A 65 -0.12 16.57 0.79
C ILE A 65 -0.54 15.47 1.78
N LEU A 66 -0.56 15.77 3.07
CA LEU A 66 -0.89 14.79 4.10
C LEU A 66 -2.33 14.28 3.95
N ALA A 67 -3.28 15.17 3.68
CA ALA A 67 -4.69 14.83 3.58
C ALA A 67 -5.06 14.12 2.28
N SER A 68 -4.61 14.64 1.13
CA SER A 68 -4.98 14.09 -0.19
C SER A 68 -4.45 12.67 -0.41
N GLN A 69 -3.32 12.34 0.22
CA GLN A 69 -2.70 11.03 0.07
C GLN A 69 -3.19 9.99 1.08
N ALA A 70 -4.03 10.37 2.00
CA ALA A 70 -4.64 9.44 2.96
C ALA A 70 -5.34 8.26 2.27
N ILE A 71 -6.03 8.53 1.16
CA ILE A 71 -6.73 7.53 0.37
C ILE A 71 -5.73 6.55 -0.25
N LEU A 72 -4.68 7.05 -0.89
CA LEU A 72 -3.63 6.22 -1.47
C LEU A 72 -2.90 5.38 -0.42
N VAL A 73 -2.67 5.93 0.78
CA VAL A 73 -2.10 5.16 1.91
C VAL A 73 -2.98 3.97 2.26
N VAL A 74 -4.30 4.18 2.39
CA VAL A 74 -5.23 3.09 2.73
C VAL A 74 -5.27 2.03 1.63
N VAL A 75 -5.33 2.43 0.35
CA VAL A 75 -5.30 1.50 -0.79
C VAL A 75 -4.01 0.69 -0.83
N ALA A 76 -2.86 1.36 -0.68
CA ALA A 76 -1.56 0.70 -0.68
C ALA A 76 -1.40 -0.27 0.51
N LEU A 77 -1.89 0.10 1.70
CA LEU A 77 -1.92 -0.78 2.87
C LEU A 77 -2.86 -1.97 2.67
N GLY A 78 -3.99 -1.79 1.99
CA GLY A 78 -4.86 -2.90 1.57
C GLY A 78 -4.13 -3.86 0.63
N LEU A 79 -3.42 -3.32 -0.34
CA LEU A 79 -2.71 -4.08 -1.37
C LEU A 79 -1.56 -4.93 -0.83
N ILE A 80 -0.81 -4.46 0.18
CA ILE A 80 0.29 -5.26 0.75
C ILE A 80 -0.18 -6.53 1.44
N ILE A 81 -1.46 -6.66 1.79
CA ILE A 81 -1.99 -7.86 2.47
C ILE A 81 -1.98 -9.07 1.52
N PRO A 82 -2.68 -9.05 0.36
CA PRO A 82 -2.62 -10.15 -0.60
C PRO A 82 -1.21 -10.30 -1.22
N LEU A 83 -0.47 -9.22 -1.49
CA LEU A 83 0.90 -9.29 -1.97
C LEU A 83 1.81 -10.05 -1.01
N THR A 84 1.62 -9.92 0.31
CA THR A 84 2.37 -10.69 1.31
C THR A 84 2.02 -12.17 1.29
N ALA A 85 0.78 -12.54 0.94
CA ALA A 85 0.35 -13.93 0.75
C ALA A 85 0.74 -14.51 -0.62
N GLY A 86 1.32 -13.70 -1.51
CA GLY A 86 1.73 -14.08 -2.86
C GLY A 86 0.58 -14.05 -3.88
N ASP A 87 -0.43 -13.21 -3.65
CA ASP A 87 -1.54 -12.95 -4.57
C ASP A 87 -1.55 -11.48 -5.00
N TYR A 88 -1.99 -11.23 -6.24
CA TYR A 88 -2.20 -9.89 -6.77
C TYR A 88 -3.68 -9.53 -6.71
N ASP A 89 -4.00 -8.30 -6.31
CA ASP A 89 -5.37 -7.77 -6.35
C ASP A 89 -5.41 -6.49 -7.20
N LEU A 90 -5.77 -6.65 -8.48
CA LEU A 90 -5.95 -5.53 -9.38
C LEU A 90 -7.37 -4.93 -9.30
N SER A 91 -8.30 -5.62 -8.61
CA SER A 91 -9.65 -5.11 -8.41
C SER A 91 -9.73 -4.02 -7.33
N ILE A 92 -8.67 -3.84 -6.55
CA ILE A 92 -8.66 -2.92 -5.39
C ILE A 92 -9.12 -1.50 -5.75
N ALA A 93 -8.65 -0.94 -6.89
CA ALA A 93 -9.04 0.38 -7.35
C ALA A 93 -10.51 0.44 -7.81
N SER A 94 -11.01 -0.63 -8.41
CA SER A 94 -12.42 -0.73 -8.82
C SER A 94 -13.34 -0.90 -7.61
N VAL A 95 -12.88 -1.48 -6.50
CA VAL A 95 -13.62 -1.50 -5.23
C VAL A 95 -13.67 -0.10 -4.61
N VAL A 96 -12.61 0.70 -4.72
CA VAL A 96 -12.65 2.13 -4.34
C VAL A 96 -13.73 2.85 -5.15
N LEU A 97 -13.73 2.66 -6.48
CA LEU A 97 -14.75 3.21 -7.39
C LEU A 97 -16.17 2.78 -6.97
N LEU A 98 -16.38 1.48 -6.77
CA LEU A 98 -17.69 0.92 -6.37
C LEU A 98 -18.20 1.58 -5.09
N SER A 99 -17.33 1.64 -4.08
CA SER A 99 -17.71 2.16 -2.77
C SER A 99 -18.00 3.66 -2.80
N ALA A 100 -17.18 4.45 -3.51
CA ALA A 100 -17.43 5.88 -3.69
C ALA A 100 -18.75 6.12 -4.44
N SER A 101 -18.99 5.36 -5.51
CA SER A 101 -20.21 5.48 -6.31
C SER A 101 -21.45 5.03 -5.55
N LEU A 102 -21.39 3.93 -4.77
CA LEU A 102 -22.52 3.51 -3.92
C LEU A 102 -22.87 4.58 -2.88
N VAL A 103 -21.85 5.19 -2.25
CA VAL A 103 -22.10 6.30 -1.32
C VAL A 103 -22.79 7.47 -2.03
N ALA A 104 -22.31 7.87 -3.21
CA ALA A 104 -22.90 8.99 -3.96
C ALA A 104 -24.33 8.67 -4.44
N ILE A 105 -24.54 7.52 -5.05
CA ILE A 105 -25.87 7.12 -5.57
C ILE A 105 -26.88 7.04 -4.43
N LEU A 106 -26.57 6.29 -3.37
CA LEU A 106 -27.51 6.06 -2.28
C LEU A 106 -27.77 7.33 -1.48
N ASN A 107 -26.75 8.14 -1.19
CA ASN A 107 -26.92 9.33 -0.37
C ASN A 107 -27.37 10.54 -1.18
N ALA A 108 -26.64 10.92 -2.26
CA ALA A 108 -26.95 12.13 -3.00
C ALA A 108 -28.16 11.98 -3.96
N THR A 109 -28.30 10.83 -4.63
CA THR A 109 -29.39 10.63 -5.60
C THR A 109 -30.64 10.07 -4.95
N LEU A 110 -30.53 9.06 -4.08
CA LEU A 110 -31.68 8.39 -3.46
C LEU A 110 -32.04 8.94 -2.07
N GLY A 111 -31.28 9.89 -1.53
CA GLY A 111 -31.57 10.53 -0.24
C GLY A 111 -31.43 9.63 0.98
N TRP A 112 -30.71 8.52 0.88
CA TRP A 112 -30.51 7.62 2.01
C TRP A 112 -29.61 8.26 3.09
N PRO A 113 -29.81 7.88 4.37
CA PRO A 113 -28.91 8.30 5.44
C PRO A 113 -27.47 7.87 5.13
N ILE A 114 -26.50 8.77 5.34
CA ILE A 114 -25.10 8.54 4.97
C ILE A 114 -24.50 7.27 5.60
N TRP A 115 -24.85 6.99 6.86
CA TRP A 115 -24.35 5.80 7.56
C TRP A 115 -24.81 4.50 6.87
N LEU A 116 -26.04 4.48 6.30
CA LEU A 116 -26.56 3.31 5.59
C LEU A 116 -25.88 3.17 4.22
N ALA A 117 -25.65 4.28 3.51
CA ALA A 117 -24.86 4.27 2.28
C ALA A 117 -23.44 3.74 2.49
N ILE A 118 -22.79 4.12 3.60
CA ILE A 118 -21.46 3.60 3.99
C ILE A 118 -21.54 2.10 4.26
N LEU A 119 -22.53 1.60 4.99
CA LEU A 119 -22.69 0.16 5.24
C LEU A 119 -22.85 -0.64 3.94
N VAL A 120 -23.63 -0.13 3.00
CA VAL A 120 -23.81 -0.78 1.69
C VAL A 120 -22.51 -0.74 0.87
N ALA A 121 -21.74 0.33 0.94
CA ALA A 121 -20.43 0.42 0.30
C ALA A 121 -19.46 -0.65 0.86
N PHE A 122 -19.42 -0.85 2.18
CA PHE A 122 -18.64 -1.92 2.80
C PHE A 122 -19.16 -3.31 2.42
N ALA A 123 -20.48 -3.51 2.36
CA ALA A 123 -21.07 -4.76 1.90
C ALA A 123 -20.68 -5.06 0.44
N GLY A 124 -20.68 -4.06 -0.43
CA GLY A 124 -20.22 -4.18 -1.82
C GLY A 124 -18.75 -4.63 -1.89
N GLY A 125 -17.85 -3.97 -1.14
CA GLY A 125 -16.46 -4.38 -1.05
C GLY A 125 -16.28 -5.79 -0.49
N LEU A 126 -17.02 -6.16 0.55
CA LEU A 126 -17.01 -7.51 1.11
C LEU A 126 -17.43 -8.56 0.07
N ILE A 127 -18.50 -8.31 -0.67
CA ILE A 127 -18.99 -9.22 -1.72
C ILE A 127 -17.92 -9.42 -2.79
N VAL A 128 -17.29 -8.35 -3.28
CA VAL A 128 -16.20 -8.46 -4.26
C VAL A 128 -15.04 -9.28 -3.71
N GLY A 129 -14.60 -9.02 -2.48
CA GLY A 129 -13.52 -9.79 -1.84
C GLY A 129 -13.86 -11.27 -1.64
N LEU A 130 -15.11 -11.57 -1.29
CA LEU A 130 -15.60 -12.95 -1.15
C LEU A 130 -15.61 -13.68 -2.48
N ILE A 131 -16.08 -13.04 -3.56
CA ILE A 131 -16.12 -13.61 -4.90
C ILE A 131 -14.69 -13.82 -5.43
N ASN A 132 -13.81 -12.83 -5.32
CA ASN A 132 -12.40 -12.97 -5.68
C ASN A 132 -11.76 -14.16 -4.96
N GLY A 133 -11.94 -14.24 -3.65
CA GLY A 133 -11.44 -15.34 -2.84
C GLY A 133 -12.01 -16.70 -3.26
N ALA A 134 -13.30 -16.78 -3.57
CA ALA A 134 -13.94 -18.01 -4.04
C ALA A 134 -13.35 -18.47 -5.38
N LEU A 135 -13.24 -17.58 -6.37
CA LEU A 135 -12.70 -17.91 -7.69
C LEU A 135 -11.22 -18.33 -7.61
N VAL A 136 -10.43 -17.65 -6.79
CA VAL A 136 -9.00 -17.95 -6.63
C VAL A 136 -8.76 -19.24 -5.86
N ILE A 137 -9.55 -19.52 -4.81
CA ILE A 137 -9.26 -20.61 -3.87
C ILE A 137 -10.08 -21.87 -4.17
N LEU A 138 -11.38 -21.75 -4.50
CA LEU A 138 -12.23 -22.91 -4.73
C LEU A 138 -12.11 -23.42 -6.16
N ILE A 139 -12.03 -22.51 -7.15
CA ILE A 139 -11.91 -22.86 -8.56
C ILE A 139 -10.43 -23.00 -8.96
N GLY A 140 -9.51 -22.30 -8.28
CA GLY A 140 -8.07 -22.40 -8.51
C GLY A 140 -7.54 -21.51 -9.63
N ILE A 141 -8.30 -20.47 -10.03
CA ILE A 141 -7.86 -19.51 -11.06
C ILE A 141 -6.78 -18.59 -10.47
N ASP A 142 -5.83 -18.17 -11.31
CA ASP A 142 -4.80 -17.22 -10.90
C ASP A 142 -5.40 -15.88 -10.42
N SER A 143 -4.88 -15.35 -9.32
CA SER A 143 -5.41 -14.15 -8.68
C SER A 143 -5.34 -12.91 -9.58
N LEU A 144 -4.29 -12.78 -10.40
CA LEU A 144 -4.14 -11.67 -11.33
C LEU A 144 -5.26 -11.67 -12.39
N ILE A 145 -5.61 -12.84 -12.93
CA ILE A 145 -6.67 -12.98 -13.94
C ILE A 145 -8.04 -12.68 -13.31
N VAL A 146 -8.31 -13.27 -12.13
CA VAL A 146 -9.58 -13.07 -11.42
C VAL A 146 -9.78 -11.60 -11.08
N THR A 147 -8.79 -10.96 -10.47
CA THR A 147 -8.94 -9.59 -9.97
C THR A 147 -8.94 -8.56 -11.09
N LEU A 148 -8.24 -8.81 -12.20
CA LEU A 148 -8.33 -7.97 -13.40
C LEU A 148 -9.73 -8.06 -14.02
N GLY A 149 -10.26 -9.27 -14.20
CA GLY A 149 -11.61 -9.49 -14.71
C GLY A 149 -12.67 -8.88 -13.80
N MET A 150 -12.54 -9.09 -12.47
CA MET A 150 -13.45 -8.51 -11.48
C MET A 150 -13.37 -6.97 -11.48
N GLY A 151 -12.18 -6.40 -11.61
CA GLY A 151 -11.99 -4.96 -11.71
C GLY A 151 -12.73 -4.36 -12.90
N THR A 152 -12.64 -4.99 -14.07
CA THR A 152 -13.35 -4.59 -15.29
C THR A 152 -14.87 -4.74 -15.12
N PHE A 153 -15.32 -5.87 -14.55
CA PHE A 153 -16.74 -6.12 -14.28
C PHE A 153 -17.33 -5.07 -13.33
N VAL A 154 -16.66 -4.79 -12.22
CA VAL A 154 -17.09 -3.78 -11.24
C VAL A 154 -17.16 -2.39 -11.85
N THR A 155 -16.18 -2.01 -12.69
CA THR A 155 -16.19 -0.73 -13.40
C THR A 155 -17.42 -0.62 -14.31
N GLY A 156 -17.70 -1.66 -15.11
CA GLY A 156 -18.90 -1.70 -15.96
C GLY A 156 -20.21 -1.69 -15.15
N PHE A 157 -20.24 -2.40 -14.02
CA PHE A 157 -21.39 -2.41 -13.12
C PHE A 157 -21.65 -1.02 -12.51
N VAL A 158 -20.61 -0.30 -12.10
CA VAL A 158 -20.76 1.08 -11.59
C VAL A 158 -21.32 2.01 -12.68
N GLN A 159 -20.83 1.90 -13.91
CA GLN A 159 -21.36 2.68 -15.05
C GLN A 159 -22.82 2.33 -15.33
N PHE A 160 -23.21 1.07 -15.21
CA PHE A 160 -24.60 0.63 -15.39
C PHE A 160 -25.55 1.24 -14.36
N ILE A 161 -25.17 1.29 -13.07
CA ILE A 161 -26.04 1.79 -11.99
C ILE A 161 -25.98 3.31 -11.79
N GLY A 162 -24.82 3.94 -12.08
CA GLY A 162 -24.56 5.36 -11.83
C GLY A 162 -24.55 6.23 -13.09
N GLY A 163 -24.55 5.63 -14.29
CA GLY A 163 -24.38 6.34 -15.55
C GLY A 163 -22.94 6.79 -15.79
N SER A 164 -22.78 7.78 -16.67
CA SER A 164 -21.46 8.32 -17.08
C SER A 164 -21.14 9.66 -16.42
N ASP A 165 -22.05 10.22 -15.66
CA ASP A 165 -21.91 11.55 -15.07
C ASP A 165 -21.36 11.49 -13.65
N THR A 166 -20.75 12.60 -13.22
CA THR A 166 -20.32 12.75 -11.84
C THR A 166 -21.52 13.06 -10.94
N ILE A 167 -21.73 12.25 -9.92
CA ILE A 167 -22.76 12.46 -8.89
C ILE A 167 -22.15 13.28 -7.77
N SER A 168 -22.64 14.48 -7.54
CA SER A 168 -22.23 15.42 -6.49
C SER A 168 -23.34 15.64 -5.46
N GLY A 169 -23.02 16.28 -4.34
CA GLY A 169 -24.00 16.56 -3.29
C GLY A 169 -24.06 15.49 -2.19
N ILE A 170 -22.95 14.80 -1.97
CA ILE A 170 -22.79 13.90 -0.81
C ILE A 170 -22.93 14.72 0.48
N SER A 171 -23.61 14.14 1.46
CA SER A 171 -23.92 14.79 2.75
C SER A 171 -22.72 15.46 3.39
N ASP A 172 -22.91 16.73 3.83
CA ASP A 172 -21.92 17.53 4.55
C ASP A 172 -21.37 16.82 5.78
N SER A 173 -22.14 15.92 6.40
CA SER A 173 -21.67 15.15 7.55
C SER A 173 -20.46 14.28 7.23
N LEU A 174 -20.43 13.65 6.04
CA LEU A 174 -19.26 12.86 5.59
C LEU A 174 -18.12 13.77 5.17
N VAL A 175 -18.39 14.81 4.39
CA VAL A 175 -17.38 15.79 3.93
C VAL A 175 -16.71 16.44 5.13
N ASN A 176 -17.49 16.87 6.12
CA ASN A 176 -16.98 17.47 7.36
C ASN A 176 -16.10 16.48 8.13
N ALA A 177 -16.54 15.24 8.29
CA ALA A 177 -15.79 14.20 9.00
C ALA A 177 -14.48 13.82 8.31
N VAL A 178 -14.36 13.97 6.98
CA VAL A 178 -13.19 13.54 6.23
C VAL A 178 -12.19 14.68 6.01
N ILE A 179 -12.65 15.88 5.54
CA ILE A 179 -11.73 16.91 5.06
C ILE A 179 -11.88 18.26 5.78
N VAL A 180 -13.09 18.62 6.29
CA VAL A 180 -13.33 19.94 6.89
C VAL A 180 -12.82 19.98 8.34
N TRP A 181 -13.15 18.97 9.13
CA TRP A 181 -12.65 18.88 10.50
C TRP A 181 -11.16 18.60 10.51
N ARG A 182 -10.43 19.40 11.26
CA ARG A 182 -8.98 19.37 11.32
C ARG A 182 -8.50 19.21 12.76
N PHE A 183 -7.50 18.38 12.92
CA PHE A 183 -6.73 18.29 14.16
C PHE A 183 -5.30 18.77 13.88
N LEU A 184 -4.79 19.70 14.68
CA LEU A 184 -3.50 20.37 14.45
C LEU A 184 -3.33 20.95 13.03
N GLY A 185 -4.41 21.45 12.42
CA GLY A 185 -4.40 22.04 11.08
C GLY A 185 -4.45 21.01 9.94
N ILE A 186 -4.45 19.70 10.23
CA ILE A 186 -4.46 18.61 9.26
C ILE A 186 -5.86 17.98 9.25
N PRO A 187 -6.48 17.73 8.07
CA PRO A 187 -7.76 17.04 7.94
C PRO A 187 -7.78 15.65 8.56
N LEU A 188 -8.94 15.21 9.04
CA LEU A 188 -9.08 13.91 9.72
C LEU A 188 -8.78 12.71 8.81
N SER A 189 -8.91 12.84 7.48
CA SER A 189 -8.53 11.79 6.53
C SER A 189 -7.11 11.26 6.77
N PHE A 190 -6.15 12.15 7.06
CA PHE A 190 -4.78 11.75 7.40
C PHE A 190 -4.74 10.84 8.63
N TYR A 191 -5.45 11.19 9.69
CA TYR A 191 -5.45 10.41 10.94
C TYR A 191 -6.13 9.06 10.75
N TYR A 192 -7.20 8.98 9.94
CA TYR A 192 -7.81 7.70 9.59
C TYR A 192 -6.83 6.77 8.87
N ALA A 193 -6.06 7.30 7.91
CA ALA A 193 -5.03 6.54 7.23
C ALA A 193 -3.91 6.10 8.19
N MET A 194 -3.51 6.96 9.14
CA MET A 194 -2.50 6.61 10.14
C MET A 194 -3.01 5.54 11.12
N VAL A 195 -4.26 5.58 11.52
CA VAL A 195 -4.87 4.50 12.32
C VAL A 195 -4.83 3.18 11.55
N VAL A 196 -5.19 3.17 10.27
CA VAL A 196 -5.08 1.98 9.42
C VAL A 196 -3.62 1.51 9.31
N ALA A 197 -2.66 2.43 9.17
CA ALA A 197 -1.24 2.10 9.13
C ALA A 197 -0.73 1.44 10.42
N VAL A 198 -1.15 1.97 11.58
CA VAL A 198 -0.82 1.40 12.90
C VAL A 198 -1.45 0.02 13.06
N LEU A 199 -2.72 -0.15 12.67
CA LEU A 199 -3.41 -1.44 12.72
C LEU A 199 -2.73 -2.46 11.78
N ALA A 200 -2.41 -2.08 10.55
CA ALA A 200 -1.69 -2.93 9.63
C ALA A 200 -0.31 -3.32 10.19
N TRP A 201 0.47 -2.36 10.68
CA TRP A 201 1.75 -2.62 11.33
C TRP A 201 1.61 -3.60 12.50
N TYR A 202 0.61 -3.40 13.38
CA TYR A 202 0.35 -4.29 14.50
C TYR A 202 0.01 -5.70 14.04
N VAL A 203 -0.88 -5.84 13.05
CA VAL A 203 -1.26 -7.15 12.49
C VAL A 203 -0.05 -7.85 11.88
N PHE A 204 0.74 -7.17 11.06
CA PHE A 204 1.91 -7.77 10.40
C PHE A 204 3.02 -8.16 11.37
N THR A 205 3.23 -7.38 12.44
CA THR A 205 4.37 -7.55 13.35
C THR A 205 4.06 -8.47 14.53
N TYR A 206 2.88 -8.30 15.14
CA TYR A 206 2.61 -8.91 16.44
C TYR A 206 1.58 -10.05 16.41
N THR A 207 0.82 -10.21 15.31
CA THR A 207 -0.24 -11.21 15.28
C THR A 207 0.15 -12.51 14.56
N PRO A 208 -0.52 -13.64 14.87
CA PRO A 208 -0.38 -14.87 14.11
C PRO A 208 -0.79 -14.72 12.64
N VAL A 209 -1.72 -13.79 12.33
CA VAL A 209 -2.19 -13.53 10.96
C VAL A 209 -1.05 -13.04 10.09
N GLY A 210 -0.30 -12.02 10.53
CA GLY A 210 0.85 -11.50 9.78
C GLY A 210 1.93 -12.57 9.54
N ARG A 211 2.21 -13.41 10.55
CA ARG A 211 3.16 -14.52 10.40
C ARG A 211 2.67 -15.56 9.38
N ARG A 212 1.38 -15.93 9.40
CA ARG A 212 0.79 -16.87 8.43
C ARG A 212 0.82 -16.33 7.01
N LEU A 213 0.51 -15.03 6.80
CA LEU A 213 0.62 -14.37 5.50
C LEU A 213 2.04 -14.48 4.94
N LEU A 214 3.05 -14.18 5.77
CA LEU A 214 4.47 -14.27 5.37
C LEU A 214 4.89 -15.70 5.01
N VAL A 215 4.49 -16.70 5.79
CA VAL A 215 4.85 -18.11 5.54
C VAL A 215 4.18 -18.60 4.25
N VAL A 216 2.89 -18.27 4.05
CA VAL A 216 2.15 -18.64 2.82
C VAL A 216 2.79 -18.00 1.58
N GLY A 217 3.16 -16.72 1.65
CA GLY A 217 3.80 -16.02 0.52
C GLY A 217 5.21 -16.49 0.20
N ARG A 218 5.93 -17.08 1.15
CA ARG A 218 7.25 -17.66 0.93
C ARG A 218 7.21 -19.05 0.28
N GLY A 219 6.19 -19.84 0.59
CA GLY A 219 6.06 -21.19 0.06
C GLY A 219 4.76 -21.83 0.50
N ARG A 220 3.79 -21.90 -0.41
CA ARG A 220 2.44 -22.44 -0.15
C ARG A 220 2.49 -23.89 0.33
N GLU A 221 3.38 -24.70 -0.27
CA GLU A 221 3.52 -26.12 0.07
C GLU A 221 4.11 -26.31 1.46
N VAL A 222 5.18 -25.57 1.78
CA VAL A 222 5.80 -25.57 3.13
C VAL A 222 4.80 -25.12 4.19
N ALA A 223 4.02 -24.07 3.90
CA ALA A 223 2.97 -23.61 4.79
C ALA A 223 1.91 -24.67 5.05
N ARG A 224 1.49 -25.41 3.99
CA ARG A 224 0.51 -26.50 4.10
C ARG A 224 1.04 -27.64 4.95
N LEU A 225 2.27 -28.06 4.74
CA LEU A 225 2.94 -29.10 5.52
C LEU A 225 3.11 -28.71 7.01
N SER A 226 3.22 -27.41 7.28
CA SER A 226 3.25 -26.87 8.64
C SER A 226 1.84 -26.69 9.28
N GLY A 227 0.80 -27.24 8.67
CA GLY A 227 -0.57 -27.21 9.20
C GLY A 227 -1.31 -25.88 9.00
N ILE A 228 -0.79 -24.96 8.19
CA ILE A 228 -1.46 -23.69 7.90
C ILE A 228 -2.54 -23.91 6.83
N ARG A 229 -3.76 -23.45 7.09
CA ARG A 229 -4.85 -23.45 6.11
C ARG A 229 -4.62 -22.36 5.05
N VAL A 230 -3.76 -22.66 4.05
CA VAL A 230 -3.31 -21.73 3.00
C VAL A 230 -4.46 -21.04 2.29
N GLY A 231 -5.52 -21.81 1.92
CA GLY A 231 -6.71 -21.27 1.26
C GLY A 231 -7.41 -20.20 2.11
N ALA A 232 -7.61 -20.45 3.40
CA ALA A 232 -8.25 -19.48 4.29
C ALA A 232 -7.43 -18.19 4.48
N VAL A 233 -6.09 -18.30 4.52
CA VAL A 233 -5.20 -17.14 4.63
C VAL A 233 -5.26 -16.29 3.37
N ARG A 234 -5.18 -16.90 2.18
CA ARG A 234 -5.26 -16.22 0.88
C ARG A 234 -6.63 -15.59 0.67
N TRP A 235 -7.72 -16.33 0.95
CA TRP A 235 -9.08 -15.78 0.84
C TRP A 235 -9.27 -14.59 1.76
N GLY A 236 -8.90 -14.73 3.04
CA GLY A 236 -8.98 -13.64 4.02
C GLY A 236 -8.15 -12.42 3.62
N SER A 237 -7.02 -12.60 2.92
CA SER A 237 -6.20 -11.48 2.45
C SER A 237 -6.90 -10.67 1.35
N LEU A 238 -7.58 -11.31 0.40
CA LEU A 238 -8.37 -10.64 -0.64
C LEU A 238 -9.58 -9.92 -0.05
N VAL A 239 -10.29 -10.54 0.91
CA VAL A 239 -11.40 -9.90 1.61
C VAL A 239 -10.93 -8.67 2.40
N ALA A 240 -9.82 -8.78 3.12
CA ALA A 240 -9.27 -7.65 3.89
C ALA A 240 -8.83 -6.49 2.98
N ALA A 241 -8.22 -6.79 1.83
CA ALA A 241 -7.87 -5.78 0.82
C ALA A 241 -9.11 -5.06 0.29
N SER A 242 -10.16 -5.82 -0.08
CA SER A 242 -11.41 -5.24 -0.58
C SER A 242 -12.14 -4.40 0.48
N LEU A 243 -12.11 -4.78 1.76
CA LEU A 243 -12.69 -3.96 2.84
C LEU A 243 -11.91 -2.66 3.06
N LEU A 244 -10.58 -2.68 2.98
CA LEU A 244 -9.77 -1.46 3.03
C LEU A 244 -9.97 -0.59 1.79
N ALA A 245 -10.15 -1.20 0.61
CA ALA A 245 -10.53 -0.48 -0.59
C ALA A 245 -11.92 0.19 -0.48
N ALA A 246 -12.88 -0.50 0.13
CA ALA A 246 -14.19 0.08 0.42
C ALA A 246 -14.08 1.28 1.37
N PHE A 247 -13.29 1.17 2.41
CA PHE A 247 -13.00 2.29 3.31
C PHE A 247 -12.34 3.47 2.57
N ALA A 248 -11.34 3.18 1.72
CA ALA A 248 -10.71 4.19 0.87
C ALA A 248 -11.72 4.87 -0.07
N GLY A 249 -12.69 4.13 -0.62
CA GLY A 249 -13.78 4.68 -1.44
C GLY A 249 -14.71 5.61 -0.67
N VAL A 250 -15.04 5.28 0.58
CA VAL A 250 -15.79 6.18 1.48
C VAL A 250 -14.99 7.46 1.76
N LEU A 251 -13.70 7.35 2.03
CA LEU A 251 -12.82 8.52 2.20
C LEU A 251 -12.73 9.35 0.92
N TYR A 252 -12.66 8.69 -0.25
CA TYR A 252 -12.65 9.37 -1.55
C TYR A 252 -13.92 10.19 -1.75
N ALA A 253 -15.09 9.60 -1.52
CA ALA A 253 -16.39 10.25 -1.59
C ALA A 253 -16.48 11.45 -0.63
N GLY A 254 -16.01 11.30 0.61
CA GLY A 254 -15.98 12.38 1.60
C GLY A 254 -14.97 13.49 1.27
N THR A 255 -13.85 13.16 0.61
CA THR A 255 -12.83 14.16 0.22
C THR A 255 -13.28 15.01 -0.95
N SER A 256 -13.91 14.39 -1.96
CA SER A 256 -14.37 15.09 -3.18
C SER A 256 -15.80 15.63 -3.08
N GLY A 257 -16.61 15.19 -2.13
CA GLY A 257 -18.03 15.50 -2.05
C GLY A 257 -18.84 14.95 -3.24
N ALA A 258 -18.23 14.08 -4.05
CA ALA A 258 -18.74 13.56 -5.30
C ALA A 258 -18.11 12.21 -5.66
N ALA A 259 -18.72 11.48 -6.60
CA ALA A 259 -18.09 10.33 -7.26
C ALA A 259 -18.34 10.39 -8.77
N SER A 260 -17.32 10.05 -9.55
CA SER A 260 -17.40 9.89 -11.01
C SER A 260 -17.22 8.43 -11.40
N PRO A 261 -17.58 8.04 -12.65
CA PRO A 261 -17.39 6.66 -13.12
C PRO A 261 -15.93 6.18 -13.21
N THR A 262 -14.97 7.05 -12.92
CA THR A 262 -13.54 6.74 -12.91
C THR A 262 -12.88 6.99 -11.55
N SER A 263 -13.67 7.35 -10.53
CA SER A 263 -13.17 7.69 -9.20
C SER A 263 -12.28 6.58 -8.62
N GLY A 264 -11.03 6.93 -8.32
CA GLY A 264 -10.08 6.03 -7.66
C GLY A 264 -9.35 5.04 -8.57
N LEU A 265 -9.73 4.89 -9.85
CA LEU A 265 -9.03 3.98 -10.76
C LEU A 265 -7.56 4.38 -10.98
N GLU A 266 -7.29 5.68 -10.94
CA GLU A 266 -5.95 6.25 -11.02
C GLU A 266 -5.04 5.88 -9.84
N LEU A 267 -5.60 5.37 -8.75
CA LEU A 267 -4.83 4.96 -7.56
C LEU A 267 -4.14 3.60 -7.71
N LEU A 268 -4.50 2.79 -8.72
CA LEU A 268 -3.99 1.43 -8.88
C LEU A 268 -2.47 1.39 -9.01
N LEU A 269 -1.92 2.06 -10.02
CA LEU A 269 -0.48 2.07 -10.29
C LEU A 269 0.32 2.74 -9.17
N PRO A 270 -0.09 3.91 -8.64
CA PRO A 270 0.55 4.51 -7.47
C PRO A 270 0.57 3.62 -6.25
N ALA A 271 -0.52 2.87 -5.97
CA ALA A 271 -0.58 1.96 -4.83
C ALA A 271 0.41 0.78 -4.98
N PHE A 272 0.50 0.19 -6.17
CA PHE A 272 1.50 -0.82 -6.47
C PHE A 272 2.93 -0.26 -6.35
N ALA A 273 3.20 0.91 -6.93
CA ALA A 273 4.49 1.56 -6.83
C ALA A 273 4.90 1.78 -5.36
N ALA A 274 3.99 2.30 -4.54
CA ALA A 274 4.23 2.53 -3.12
C ALA A 274 4.43 1.22 -2.34
N ALA A 275 3.63 0.17 -2.62
CA ALA A 275 3.76 -1.13 -1.97
C ALA A 275 5.13 -1.78 -2.26
N PHE A 276 5.55 -1.82 -3.52
CA PHE A 276 6.84 -2.41 -3.91
C PHE A 276 8.03 -1.56 -3.46
N LEU A 277 7.94 -0.23 -3.56
CA LEU A 277 8.98 0.67 -3.07
C LEU A 277 9.08 0.58 -1.54
N GLY A 278 7.95 0.53 -0.84
CA GLY A 278 7.91 0.34 0.61
C GLY A 278 8.51 -0.99 1.09
N ALA A 279 8.46 -2.02 0.24
CA ALA A 279 9.11 -3.30 0.53
C ALA A 279 10.66 -3.24 0.45
N THR A 280 11.24 -2.16 -0.06
CA THR A 280 12.70 -1.93 -0.03
C THR A 280 13.15 -1.13 1.19
N ALA A 281 12.23 -0.56 1.96
CA ALA A 281 12.51 0.31 3.10
C ALA A 281 12.08 -0.33 4.43
N ILE A 282 12.64 0.12 5.52
CA ILE A 282 12.36 -0.25 6.93
C ILE A 282 12.60 -1.74 7.19
N ASN A 283 11.91 -2.64 6.49
CA ASN A 283 12.14 -4.08 6.51
C ASN A 283 12.39 -4.58 5.08
N PRO A 284 13.58 -4.35 4.48
CA PRO A 284 13.85 -4.66 3.10
C PRO A 284 13.57 -6.14 2.75
N GLY A 285 12.98 -6.36 1.58
CA GLY A 285 12.58 -7.69 1.09
C GLY A 285 11.25 -8.22 1.63
N ARG A 286 10.49 -7.40 2.39
CA ARG A 286 9.15 -7.72 2.89
C ARG A 286 8.22 -6.54 2.76
N PHE A 287 6.98 -6.80 2.35
CA PHE A 287 5.94 -5.77 2.45
C PHE A 287 5.72 -5.41 3.92
N ASN A 288 5.70 -4.12 4.22
CA ASN A 288 5.52 -3.61 5.57
C ASN A 288 4.78 -2.27 5.58
N ALA A 289 3.98 -2.03 6.61
CA ALA A 289 3.08 -0.88 6.65
C ALA A 289 3.82 0.46 6.62
N TRP A 290 4.84 0.64 7.47
CA TRP A 290 5.55 1.92 7.56
C TRP A 290 6.39 2.22 6.32
N GLY A 291 7.01 1.20 5.70
CA GLY A 291 7.71 1.36 4.43
C GLY A 291 6.75 1.81 3.33
N THR A 292 5.53 1.24 3.30
CA THR A 292 4.48 1.64 2.34
C THR A 292 4.03 3.08 2.56
N VAL A 293 3.80 3.50 3.82
CA VAL A 293 3.44 4.90 4.15
C VAL A 293 4.54 5.86 3.69
N VAL A 294 5.80 5.58 4.03
CA VAL A 294 6.94 6.41 3.60
C VAL A 294 7.03 6.47 2.08
N ALA A 295 6.81 5.35 1.38
CA ALA A 295 6.84 5.31 -0.08
C ALA A 295 5.72 6.16 -0.71
N VAL A 296 4.50 6.12 -0.18
CA VAL A 296 3.40 6.99 -0.65
C VAL A 296 3.80 8.45 -0.53
N TYR A 297 4.24 8.89 0.65
CA TYR A 297 4.59 10.29 0.87
C TYR A 297 5.84 10.70 0.10
N PHE A 298 6.84 9.84 -0.08
CA PHE A 298 7.99 10.08 -0.96
C PHE A 298 7.54 10.37 -2.40
N LEU A 299 6.73 9.47 -2.98
CA LEU A 299 6.27 9.59 -4.36
C LEU A 299 5.47 10.87 -4.58
N VAL A 300 4.56 11.17 -3.68
CA VAL A 300 3.69 12.34 -3.81
C VAL A 300 4.45 13.65 -3.56
N THR A 301 5.36 13.67 -2.59
CA THR A 301 6.21 14.83 -2.36
C THR A 301 7.01 15.18 -3.61
N GLY A 302 7.56 14.16 -4.30
CA GLY A 302 8.27 14.36 -5.56
C GLY A 302 7.37 14.93 -6.67
N ILE A 303 6.18 14.36 -6.86
CA ILE A 303 5.21 14.84 -7.86
C ILE A 303 4.75 16.25 -7.56
N THR A 304 4.36 16.54 -6.30
CA THR A 304 3.93 17.89 -5.90
C THR A 304 5.04 18.91 -6.12
N GLY A 305 6.28 18.57 -5.79
CA GLY A 305 7.42 19.44 -6.04
C GLY A 305 7.62 19.73 -7.53
N LEU A 306 7.52 18.72 -8.40
CA LEU A 306 7.59 18.90 -9.85
C LEU A 306 6.43 19.76 -10.39
N GLN A 307 5.20 19.55 -9.90
CA GLN A 307 4.03 20.35 -10.28
C GLN A 307 4.17 21.82 -9.88
N LEU A 308 4.72 22.12 -8.70
CA LEU A 308 5.03 23.48 -8.27
C LEU A 308 6.13 24.16 -9.10
N LEU A 309 6.95 23.38 -9.79
CA LEU A 309 7.92 23.87 -10.80
C LEU A 309 7.31 23.99 -12.20
N GLY A 310 6.02 23.72 -12.38
CA GLY A 310 5.30 23.86 -13.65
C GLY A 310 5.27 22.58 -14.49
N ALA A 311 5.59 21.41 -13.91
CA ALA A 311 5.46 20.14 -14.62
C ALA A 311 3.98 19.84 -14.93
N GLN A 312 3.73 19.40 -16.16
CA GLN A 312 2.38 19.06 -16.62
C GLN A 312 1.91 17.70 -16.09
N SER A 313 0.60 17.44 -16.13
CA SER A 313 -0.05 16.25 -15.53
C SER A 313 0.50 14.92 -16.05
N TYR A 314 0.98 14.83 -17.30
CA TYR A 314 1.57 13.60 -17.83
C TYR A 314 2.85 13.17 -17.09
N VAL A 315 3.57 14.13 -16.48
CA VAL A 315 4.78 13.83 -15.69
C VAL A 315 4.45 12.95 -14.48
N GLN A 316 3.27 13.10 -13.90
CA GLN A 316 2.79 12.25 -12.82
C GLN A 316 2.70 10.77 -13.27
N ASN A 317 2.13 10.51 -14.45
CA ASN A 317 2.02 9.14 -14.98
C ASN A 317 3.39 8.54 -15.32
N LEU A 318 4.29 9.33 -15.90
CA LEU A 318 5.67 8.91 -16.16
C LEU A 318 6.41 8.59 -14.85
N PHE A 319 6.22 9.42 -13.83
CA PHE A 319 6.87 9.24 -12.53
C PHE A 319 6.39 7.96 -11.83
N TYR A 320 5.07 7.72 -11.76
CA TYR A 320 4.54 6.51 -11.15
C TYR A 320 4.93 5.25 -11.93
N GLY A 321 4.88 5.29 -13.27
CA GLY A 321 5.29 4.16 -14.11
C GLY A 321 6.77 3.82 -13.92
N ALA A 322 7.64 4.82 -13.98
CA ALA A 322 9.08 4.65 -13.74
C ALA A 322 9.36 4.16 -12.31
N ALA A 323 8.70 4.75 -11.30
CA ALA A 323 8.83 4.35 -9.90
C ALA A 323 8.41 2.88 -9.69
N LEU A 324 7.33 2.43 -10.33
CA LEU A 324 6.88 1.04 -10.24
C LEU A 324 7.91 0.08 -10.85
N ILE A 325 8.41 0.35 -12.07
CA ILE A 325 9.42 -0.48 -12.73
C ILE A 325 10.69 -0.56 -11.87
N PHE A 326 11.15 0.59 -11.39
CA PHE A 326 12.34 0.66 -10.54
C PHE A 326 12.13 -0.10 -9.21
N ALA A 327 10.99 0.10 -8.55
CA ALA A 327 10.68 -0.54 -7.28
C ALA A 327 10.58 -2.07 -7.40
N VAL A 328 9.92 -2.57 -8.45
CA VAL A 328 9.81 -4.02 -8.71
C VAL A 328 11.19 -4.60 -9.01
N THR A 329 11.98 -3.94 -9.85
CA THR A 329 13.34 -4.38 -10.20
C THR A 329 14.23 -4.43 -8.97
N LEU A 330 14.24 -3.37 -8.16
CA LEU A 330 15.03 -3.29 -6.94
C LEU A 330 14.59 -4.34 -5.91
N SER A 331 13.28 -4.51 -5.72
CA SER A 331 12.71 -5.52 -4.83
C SER A 331 13.13 -6.93 -5.22
N GLN A 332 13.11 -7.27 -6.52
CA GLN A 332 13.55 -8.56 -7.02
C GLN A 332 15.06 -8.77 -6.83
N PHE A 333 15.86 -7.72 -7.05
CA PHE A 333 17.30 -7.79 -6.85
C PHE A 333 17.67 -8.02 -5.38
N VAL A 334 17.03 -7.30 -4.45
CA VAL A 334 17.21 -7.50 -3.00
C VAL A 334 16.81 -8.92 -2.58
N ARG A 335 15.70 -9.45 -3.11
CA ARG A 335 15.27 -10.83 -2.83
C ARG A 335 16.26 -11.87 -3.34
N LYS A 336 16.79 -11.72 -4.56
CA LYS A 336 17.79 -12.65 -5.13
C LYS A 336 19.09 -12.66 -4.34
N ARG A 337 19.60 -11.49 -3.92
CA ARG A 337 20.80 -11.40 -3.07
C ARG A 337 20.64 -12.14 -1.75
N ARG A 338 19.46 -12.08 -1.12
CA ARG A 338 19.18 -12.76 0.14
C ARG A 338 19.02 -14.28 -0.02
N ALA A 339 18.49 -14.75 -1.15
CA ALA A 339 18.36 -16.16 -1.46
C ALA A 339 19.72 -16.81 -1.82
N GLY A 340 20.60 -16.09 -2.52
CA GLY A 340 21.93 -16.58 -2.89
C GLY A 340 23.00 -16.48 -1.79
N GLY A 341 22.76 -15.74 -0.71
CA GLY A 341 23.69 -15.64 0.44
C GLY A 341 23.47 -16.70 1.53
N SER A 342 22.56 -17.66 1.30
CA SER A 342 22.24 -18.78 2.22
C SER A 342 22.64 -20.16 1.64
N ALA A 343 23.48 -20.16 0.59
CA ALA A 343 24.05 -21.40 0.00
C ALA A 343 25.52 -21.56 0.41
#